data_15b03c71c85f94e4462c9e4cc3a4f788
#
_entry.id   15b03c71c85f94e4462c9e4cc3a4f788
#
_cell.length_a   1.000
_cell.length_b   1.000
_cell.length_c   1.000
_cell.angle_alpha   90.00
_cell.angle_beta   90.00
_cell.angle_gamma   90.00
#
_symmetry.space_group_name_H-M   'P 1'
#
loop_
_entity.id
_entity.type
_entity.pdbx_description
1 polymer ?
#
loop_
_entity_poly.entity_id
_entity_poly.type
_entity_poly.pdbx_seq_one_letter_code
_entity_poly.pdbx_strand_id
1 'polypeptide(L)'
;MAFCHNCAKELTEKGDTCPHCNASRDIIWTLGAVSSNAPESIFWYFEVLRKYAVFEGRARRQEFWMFFLINLLISIVLGFLDGFLGTDQLISTLYSIAVFLPGLAVGIRRLHDADRSGWWMLVPIAPLIFSCQEGQRDGNRFGPSPK
;
A
#
# COMPACT_ATOMS: atom_id res chain seq x y z
N MET A 1 -6.45 2.06 26.28
CA MET A 1 -7.83 1.99 25.76
C MET A 1 -7.76 1.32 24.40
N ALA A 2 -8.48 0.24 24.19
CA ALA A 2 -8.49 -0.50 22.91
C ALA A 2 -9.78 -0.14 22.14
N PHE A 3 -9.68 0.11 20.85
CA PHE A 3 -10.81 0.43 19.99
C PHE A 3 -11.09 -0.73 19.04
N CYS A 4 -12.36 -0.96 18.72
CA CYS A 4 -12.77 -1.96 17.76
C CYS A 4 -12.39 -1.54 16.34
N HIS A 5 -11.67 -2.37 15.60
CA HIS A 5 -11.27 -2.09 14.22
C HIS A 5 -12.43 -1.99 13.23
N ASN A 6 -13.57 -2.63 13.54
CA ASN A 6 -14.71 -2.67 12.63
C ASN A 6 -15.68 -1.49 12.82
N CYS A 7 -15.83 -0.97 14.05
CA CYS A 7 -16.76 0.10 14.35
C CYS A 7 -16.16 1.32 15.07
N ALA A 8 -14.85 1.32 15.32
CA ALA A 8 -14.07 2.37 15.98
C ALA A 8 -14.54 2.77 17.38
N LYS A 9 -15.40 1.99 18.04
CA LYS A 9 -15.85 2.24 19.41
C LYS A 9 -14.92 1.63 20.44
N GLU A 10 -14.88 2.21 21.64
CA GLU A 10 -14.05 1.70 22.75
C GLU A 10 -14.48 0.29 23.14
N LEU A 11 -13.47 -0.57 23.32
CA LEU A 11 -13.64 -1.94 23.80
C LEU A 11 -13.45 -1.95 25.32
N THR A 12 -14.42 -2.46 26.06
CA THR A 12 -14.25 -2.82 27.45
C THR A 12 -13.33 -4.03 27.56
N GLU A 13 -12.41 -4.03 28.54
CA GLU A 13 -11.30 -5.00 28.67
C GLU A 13 -11.73 -6.48 28.86
N LYS A 14 -13.01 -6.77 29.05
CA LYS A 14 -13.54 -8.10 29.29
C LYS A 14 -14.60 -8.47 28.24
N GLY A 15 -14.19 -9.13 27.17
CA GLY A 15 -15.11 -9.73 26.21
C GLY A 15 -14.41 -10.14 24.91
N ASP A 16 -14.68 -11.36 24.44
CA ASP A 16 -14.14 -11.92 23.18
C ASP A 16 -14.83 -11.37 21.94
N THR A 17 -15.89 -10.59 22.12
CA THR A 17 -16.67 -9.98 21.03
C THR A 17 -16.94 -8.50 21.31
N CYS A 18 -16.94 -7.69 20.25
CA CYS A 18 -17.31 -6.29 20.36
C CYS A 18 -18.81 -6.13 20.66
N PRO A 19 -19.22 -5.41 21.75
CA PRO A 19 -20.61 -5.27 22.13
C PRO A 19 -21.43 -4.44 21.13
N HIS A 20 -20.79 -3.72 20.20
CA HIS A 20 -21.46 -2.81 19.26
C HIS A 20 -21.65 -3.40 17.85
N CYS A 21 -20.74 -4.27 17.40
CA CYS A 21 -20.80 -4.85 16.05
C CYS A 21 -20.67 -6.37 16.04
N ASN A 22 -20.61 -7.01 17.21
CA ASN A 22 -20.50 -8.45 17.40
C ASN A 22 -19.31 -9.12 16.66
N ALA A 23 -18.31 -8.34 16.25
CA ALA A 23 -17.09 -8.86 15.65
C ALA A 23 -16.28 -9.59 16.72
N SER A 24 -15.93 -10.88 16.47
CA SER A 24 -15.09 -11.67 17.38
C SER A 24 -13.64 -11.17 17.35
N ARG A 25 -13.01 -11.16 18.52
CA ARG A 25 -11.61 -10.73 18.70
C ARG A 25 -10.63 -11.65 17.94
N ASP A 26 -10.94 -12.93 17.85
CA ASP A 26 -10.06 -13.96 17.29
C ASP A 26 -9.85 -13.84 15.78
N ILE A 27 -10.84 -13.37 15.03
CA ILE A 27 -10.75 -13.19 13.58
C ILE A 27 -9.81 -12.02 13.24
N ILE A 28 -9.72 -11.02 14.10
CA ILE A 28 -8.91 -9.82 13.90
C ILE A 28 -7.42 -10.13 14.08
N TRP A 29 -7.08 -11.02 15.02
CA TRP A 29 -5.69 -11.39 15.31
C TRP A 29 -5.13 -12.44 14.34
N THR A 30 -5.95 -13.37 13.85
CA THR A 30 -5.51 -14.41 12.91
C THR A 30 -5.29 -13.88 11.48
N LEU A 31 -6.00 -12.83 11.06
CA LEU A 31 -5.75 -12.17 9.78
C LEU A 31 -4.63 -11.12 9.85
N GLY A 32 -4.29 -10.65 11.06
CA GLY A 32 -3.21 -9.71 11.31
C GLY A 32 -1.87 -10.36 11.70
N ALA A 33 -1.88 -11.66 12.06
CA ALA A 33 -0.67 -12.41 12.38
C ALA A 33 -0.01 -13.01 11.13
N VAL A 34 0.22 -12.20 10.10
CA VAL A 34 1.31 -12.48 9.19
C VAL A 34 2.58 -12.28 9.99
N SER A 35 3.19 -13.39 10.32
CA SER A 35 4.48 -13.58 10.98
C SER A 35 5.25 -12.29 11.28
N SER A 36 5.40 -11.96 12.55
CA SER A 36 6.20 -10.85 13.09
C SER A 36 7.71 -10.91 12.75
N ASN A 37 8.13 -11.79 11.86
CA ASN A 37 9.51 -11.98 11.43
C ASN A 37 9.76 -11.57 9.96
N ALA A 38 8.75 -11.13 9.21
CA ALA A 38 8.99 -10.54 7.90
C ALA A 38 9.44 -9.08 8.13
N PRO A 39 10.54 -8.61 7.48
CA PRO A 39 10.92 -7.21 7.56
C PRO A 39 9.74 -6.35 7.11
N GLU A 40 9.42 -5.30 7.86
CA GLU A 40 8.27 -4.42 7.60
C GLU A 40 8.18 -3.95 6.13
N SER A 41 9.34 -3.83 5.49
CA SER A 41 9.47 -3.46 4.08
C SER A 41 8.76 -4.42 3.12
N ILE A 42 8.91 -5.73 3.35
CA ILE A 42 8.27 -6.77 2.52
C ILE A 42 6.77 -6.78 2.76
N PHE A 43 6.33 -6.54 4.00
CA PHE A 43 4.92 -6.42 4.32
C PHE A 43 4.22 -5.32 3.49
N TRP A 44 4.81 -4.13 3.40
CA TRP A 44 4.27 -3.01 2.60
C TRP A 44 4.17 -3.33 1.11
N TYR A 45 5.13 -4.09 0.58
CA TYR A 45 5.10 -4.52 -0.82
C TYR A 45 3.91 -5.44 -1.12
N PHE A 46 3.70 -6.46 -0.28
CA PHE A 46 2.56 -7.37 -0.44
C PHE A 46 1.22 -6.69 -0.21
N GLU A 47 1.16 -5.70 0.68
CA GLU A 47 -0.05 -4.91 0.90
C GLU A 47 -0.46 -4.13 -0.35
N VAL A 48 0.49 -3.58 -1.09
CA VAL A 48 0.22 -2.94 -2.39
C VAL A 48 -0.28 -3.95 -3.41
N LEU A 49 0.33 -5.13 -3.48
CA LEU A 49 -0.11 -6.19 -4.39
C LEU A 49 -1.50 -6.73 -4.05
N ARG A 50 -1.87 -6.84 -2.77
CA ARG A 50 -3.24 -7.19 -2.36
C ARG A 50 -4.26 -6.15 -2.82
N LYS A 51 -3.86 -4.88 -2.84
CA LYS A 51 -4.67 -3.76 -3.32
C LYS A 51 -4.40 -3.46 -4.80
N TYR A 52 -4.22 -4.51 -5.63
CA TYR A 52 -3.74 -4.46 -6.99
C TYR A 52 -4.39 -3.39 -7.87
N ALA A 53 -5.72 -3.26 -7.80
CA ALA A 53 -6.53 -2.32 -8.57
C ALA A 53 -7.46 -1.48 -7.68
N VAL A 54 -7.07 -1.23 -6.42
CA VAL A 54 -7.83 -0.39 -5.49
C VAL A 54 -7.28 1.03 -5.57
N PHE A 55 -8.05 1.91 -6.20
CA PHE A 55 -7.71 3.33 -6.40
C PHE A 55 -8.28 4.24 -5.32
N GLU A 56 -9.21 3.72 -4.52
CA GLU A 56 -9.84 4.45 -3.42
C GLU A 56 -8.99 4.40 -2.14
N GLY A 57 -9.20 5.40 -1.27
CA GLY A 57 -8.50 5.52 -0.01
C GLY A 57 -7.17 6.26 -0.12
N ARG A 58 -6.35 6.11 0.92
CA ARG A 58 -5.07 6.82 1.09
C ARG A 58 -3.95 5.82 1.32
N ALA A 59 -2.74 6.12 0.82
CA ALA A 59 -1.54 5.31 1.02
C ALA A 59 -0.49 6.04 1.86
N ARG A 60 0.18 5.33 2.76
CA ARG A 60 1.31 5.85 3.55
C ARG A 60 2.52 6.10 2.66
N ARG A 61 3.40 7.02 3.09
CA ARG A 61 4.70 7.27 2.40
C ARG A 61 5.53 6.00 2.31
N GLN A 62 5.59 5.22 3.38
CA GLN A 62 6.33 3.95 3.43
C GLN A 62 5.81 2.95 2.40
N GLU A 63 4.50 2.80 2.26
CA GLU A 63 3.85 1.92 1.29
C GLU A 63 4.29 2.26 -0.16
N PHE A 64 4.27 3.54 -0.52
CA PHE A 64 4.68 4.00 -1.85
C PHE A 64 6.18 3.80 -2.10
N TRP A 65 7.05 4.28 -1.18
CA TRP A 65 8.48 4.24 -1.37
C TRP A 65 9.06 2.83 -1.33
N MET A 66 8.54 1.96 -0.45
CA MET A 66 8.97 0.57 -0.38
C MET A 66 8.56 -0.21 -1.63
N PHE A 67 7.33 0.03 -2.14
CA PHE A 67 6.89 -0.56 -3.39
C PHE A 67 7.80 -0.11 -4.55
N PHE A 68 8.05 1.19 -4.66
CA PHE A 68 8.92 1.75 -5.71
C PHE A 68 10.35 1.18 -5.64
N LEU A 69 10.96 1.16 -4.45
CA LEU A 69 12.33 0.67 -4.26
C LEU A 69 12.47 -0.82 -4.60
N ILE A 70 11.55 -1.65 -4.12
CA ILE A 70 11.58 -3.09 -4.40
C ILE A 70 11.42 -3.35 -5.90
N ASN A 71 10.47 -2.68 -6.57
CA ASN A 71 10.31 -2.81 -8.01
C ASN A 71 11.54 -2.33 -8.80
N LEU A 72 12.19 -1.26 -8.35
CA LEU A 72 13.44 -0.81 -8.97
C LEU A 72 14.53 -1.89 -8.88
N LEU A 73 14.71 -2.50 -7.70
CA LEU A 73 15.69 -3.58 -7.51
C LEU A 73 15.37 -4.80 -8.36
N ILE A 74 14.10 -5.22 -8.39
CA ILE A 74 13.67 -6.34 -9.24
C ILE A 74 13.90 -6.02 -10.71
N SER A 75 13.57 -4.82 -11.18
CA SER A 75 13.77 -4.40 -12.57
C SER A 75 15.25 -4.42 -12.98
N ILE A 76 16.15 -4.01 -12.08
CA ILE A 76 17.59 -4.09 -12.32
C ILE A 76 18.03 -5.56 -12.49
N VAL A 77 17.59 -6.44 -11.59
CA VAL A 77 17.93 -7.88 -11.66
C VAL A 77 17.37 -8.51 -12.94
N LEU A 78 16.13 -8.21 -13.31
CA LEU A 78 15.53 -8.73 -14.53
C LEU A 78 16.22 -8.20 -15.80
N GLY A 79 16.63 -6.93 -15.80
CA GLY A 79 17.41 -6.37 -16.91
C GLY A 79 18.76 -7.07 -17.09
N PHE A 80 19.46 -7.42 -16.00
CA PHE A 80 20.68 -8.24 -16.06
C PHE A 80 20.40 -9.65 -16.57
N LEU A 81 19.31 -10.27 -16.12
CA LEU A 81 18.90 -11.60 -16.59
C LEU A 81 18.57 -11.60 -18.08
N ASP A 82 17.83 -10.62 -18.57
CA ASP A 82 17.50 -10.47 -19.98
C ASP A 82 18.76 -10.32 -20.84
N GLY A 83 19.73 -9.50 -20.39
CA GLY A 83 21.00 -9.33 -21.06
C GLY A 83 21.83 -10.62 -21.09
N PHE A 84 21.82 -11.41 -20.00
CA PHE A 84 22.54 -12.67 -19.91
C PHE A 84 21.90 -13.78 -20.76
N LEU A 85 20.56 -13.84 -20.80
CA LEU A 85 19.80 -14.84 -21.54
C LEU A 85 19.60 -14.47 -23.02
N GLY A 86 19.89 -13.23 -23.42
CA GLY A 86 19.65 -12.74 -24.77
C GLY A 86 18.17 -12.64 -25.15
N THR A 87 17.30 -12.37 -24.18
CA THR A 87 15.83 -12.37 -24.35
C THR A 87 15.26 -11.02 -24.81
N ASP A 88 16.08 -10.10 -25.33
CA ASP A 88 15.67 -8.79 -25.86
C ASP A 88 14.69 -8.02 -24.94
N GLN A 89 14.95 -8.05 -23.62
CA GLN A 89 14.14 -7.40 -22.57
C GLN A 89 12.69 -7.94 -22.42
N LEU A 90 12.44 -9.14 -22.88
CA LEU A 90 11.10 -9.73 -22.81
C LEU A 90 10.61 -9.91 -21.37
N ILE A 91 11.48 -10.42 -20.49
CA ILE A 91 11.14 -10.73 -19.07
C ILE A 91 10.87 -9.44 -18.30
N SER A 92 11.74 -8.45 -18.43
CA SER A 92 11.58 -7.15 -17.77
C SER A 92 10.36 -6.39 -18.28
N THR A 93 10.03 -6.51 -19.56
CA THR A 93 8.84 -5.89 -20.14
C THR A 93 7.55 -6.53 -19.60
N LEU A 94 7.46 -7.86 -19.56
CA LEU A 94 6.29 -8.56 -18.99
C LEU A 94 6.10 -8.21 -17.50
N TYR A 95 7.19 -8.17 -16.74
CA TYR A 95 7.15 -7.75 -15.34
C TYR A 95 6.65 -6.30 -15.20
N SER A 96 7.16 -5.37 -16.02
CA SER A 96 6.77 -3.95 -15.99
C SER A 96 5.28 -3.76 -16.26
N ILE A 97 4.72 -4.52 -17.20
CA ILE A 97 3.28 -4.52 -17.48
C ILE A 97 2.49 -5.03 -16.26
N ALA A 98 2.95 -6.10 -15.62
CA ALA A 98 2.27 -6.68 -14.45
C ALA A 98 2.25 -5.73 -13.26
N VAL A 99 3.35 -5.00 -12.98
CA VAL A 99 3.44 -4.08 -11.84
C VAL A 99 2.96 -2.67 -12.15
N PHE A 100 2.66 -2.36 -13.42
CA PHE A 100 2.16 -1.05 -13.83
C PHE A 100 0.87 -0.66 -13.11
N LEU A 101 -0.10 -1.57 -13.07
CA LEU A 101 -1.41 -1.31 -12.47
C LEU A 101 -1.34 -1.11 -10.95
N PRO A 102 -0.68 -1.97 -10.14
CA PRO A 102 -0.53 -1.71 -8.71
C PRO A 102 0.33 -0.48 -8.42
N GLY A 103 1.31 -0.17 -9.27
CA GLY A 103 2.10 1.07 -9.18
C GLY A 103 1.24 2.31 -9.38
N LEU A 104 0.34 2.28 -10.37
CA LEU A 104 -0.63 3.36 -10.61
C LEU A 104 -1.58 3.50 -9.41
N ALA A 105 -2.09 2.38 -8.89
CA ALA A 105 -3.03 2.38 -7.78
C ALA A 105 -2.41 2.97 -6.50
N VAL A 106 -1.19 2.56 -6.13
CA VAL A 106 -0.51 3.12 -4.95
C VAL A 106 -0.14 4.60 -5.14
N GLY A 107 0.25 5.00 -6.36
CA GLY A 107 0.53 6.40 -6.69
C GLY A 107 -0.70 7.30 -6.55
N ILE A 108 -1.84 6.88 -7.08
CA ILE A 108 -3.12 7.61 -6.94
C ILE A 108 -3.52 7.72 -5.46
N ARG A 109 -3.47 6.63 -4.70
CA ARG A 109 -3.76 6.63 -3.26
C ARG A 109 -2.81 7.54 -2.48
N ARG A 110 -1.57 7.67 -2.94
CA ARG A 110 -0.61 8.60 -2.34
C ARG A 110 -0.94 10.06 -2.65
N LEU A 111 -1.41 10.38 -3.87
CA LEU A 111 -1.93 11.71 -4.21
C LEU A 111 -3.17 12.05 -3.38
N HIS A 112 -4.06 11.10 -3.15
CA HIS A 112 -5.21 11.26 -2.27
C HIS A 112 -4.80 11.58 -0.82
N ASP A 113 -3.70 11.02 -0.33
CA ASP A 113 -3.16 11.35 1.00
C ASP A 113 -2.68 12.80 1.13
N ALA A 114 -2.26 13.42 0.01
CA ALA A 114 -1.94 14.84 -0.09
C ALA A 114 -3.14 15.73 -0.50
N ASP A 115 -4.37 15.20 -0.45
CA ASP A 115 -5.63 15.84 -0.90
C ASP A 115 -5.59 16.31 -2.36
N ARG A 116 -4.85 15.60 -3.20
CA ARG A 116 -4.77 15.84 -4.63
C ARG A 116 -5.55 14.80 -5.42
N SER A 117 -6.15 15.24 -6.53
CA SER A 117 -6.84 14.34 -7.45
C SER A 117 -5.85 13.38 -8.12
N GLY A 118 -6.26 12.13 -8.39
CA GLY A 118 -5.47 11.14 -9.12
C GLY A 118 -5.02 11.57 -10.53
N TRP A 119 -5.68 12.57 -11.12
CA TRP A 119 -5.29 13.17 -12.41
C TRP A 119 -3.88 13.75 -12.43
N TRP A 120 -3.36 14.16 -11.28
CA TRP A 120 -1.96 14.61 -11.14
C TRP A 120 -0.94 13.51 -11.47
N MET A 121 -1.38 12.24 -11.56
CA MET A 121 -0.54 11.13 -12.03
C MET A 121 -0.09 11.29 -13.49
N LEU A 122 -0.84 12.05 -14.30
CA LEU A 122 -0.48 12.33 -15.69
C LEU A 122 0.73 13.28 -15.82
N VAL A 123 1.03 14.02 -14.76
CA VAL A 123 2.22 14.89 -14.71
C VAL A 123 3.37 14.09 -14.10
N PRO A 124 4.39 13.66 -14.86
CA PRO A 124 5.35 12.64 -14.42
C PRO A 124 6.16 13.02 -13.17
N ILE A 125 6.33 14.31 -12.90
CA ILE A 125 7.09 14.81 -11.73
C ILE A 125 6.18 14.98 -10.50
N ALA A 126 4.89 15.21 -10.68
CA ALA A 126 3.96 15.51 -9.60
C ALA A 126 3.83 14.36 -8.56
N PRO A 127 3.71 13.07 -8.94
CA PRO A 127 3.65 11.98 -7.99
C PRO A 127 4.89 11.91 -7.09
N LEU A 128 6.08 12.18 -7.63
CA LEU A 128 7.33 12.17 -6.86
C LEU A 128 7.36 13.31 -5.84
N ILE A 129 7.00 14.53 -6.24
CA ILE A 129 6.97 15.70 -5.34
C ILE A 129 5.97 15.47 -4.21
N PHE A 130 4.73 15.06 -4.54
CA PHE A 130 3.68 14.83 -3.55
C PHE A 130 3.95 13.60 -2.67
N SER A 131 4.70 12.60 -3.17
CA SER A 131 5.11 11.45 -2.37
C SER A 131 6.18 11.81 -1.32
N CYS A 132 6.94 12.87 -1.52
CA CYS A 132 7.88 13.39 -0.54
C CYS A 132 7.20 14.22 0.55
N GLN A 133 6.04 14.84 0.27
CA GLN A 133 5.32 15.68 1.23
C GLN A 133 4.69 14.82 2.35
N GLU A 134 4.49 15.41 3.53
CA GLU A 134 3.67 14.75 4.55
C GLU A 134 2.21 14.73 4.12
N GLY A 135 1.56 13.55 4.25
CA GLY A 135 0.12 13.43 4.07
C GLY A 135 -0.64 14.18 5.16
N GLN A 136 -1.87 14.56 4.89
CA GLN A 136 -2.73 15.21 5.87
C GLN A 136 -2.97 14.30 7.08
N ARG A 137 -2.84 14.85 8.28
CA ARG A 137 -3.05 14.12 9.53
C ARG A 137 -4.53 13.86 9.80
N ASP A 138 -5.35 14.79 9.37
CA ASP A 138 -6.82 14.69 9.49
C ASP A 138 -7.43 13.89 8.34
N GLY A 139 -8.68 13.47 8.51
CA GLY A 139 -9.46 12.90 7.42
C GLY A 139 -9.67 13.93 6.32
N ASN A 140 -9.59 13.49 5.06
CA ASN A 140 -9.90 14.32 3.90
C ASN A 140 -11.01 13.69 3.06
N ARG A 141 -11.36 14.31 1.93
CA ARG A 141 -12.42 13.80 1.01
C ARG A 141 -12.20 12.38 0.50
N PHE A 142 -11.00 11.82 0.63
CA PHE A 142 -10.64 10.47 0.19
C PHE A 142 -10.63 9.44 1.32
N GLY A 143 -10.89 9.85 2.55
CA GLY A 143 -11.03 8.96 3.69
C GLY A 143 -10.23 9.37 4.94
N PRO A 144 -10.28 8.52 5.97
CA PRO A 144 -9.53 8.74 7.21
C PRO A 144 -8.02 8.65 6.97
N SER A 145 -7.25 9.27 7.88
CA SER A 145 -5.79 9.19 7.83
C SER A 145 -5.32 7.73 7.98
N PRO A 146 -4.41 7.24 7.13
CA PRO A 146 -3.85 5.91 7.26
C PRO A 146 -2.78 5.80 8.37
N LYS A 147 -2.49 6.89 9.07
CA LYS A 147 -1.46 6.99 10.13
C LYS A 147 -2.01 6.59 11.47
#